data_001752e14e8b0820442d7999af8a066f
#
_entry.id   001752e14e8b0820442d7999af8a066f
#
_cell.length_a   1.000
_cell.length_b   1.000
_cell.length_c   1.000
_cell.angle_alpha   90.00
_cell.angle_beta   90.00
_cell.angle_gamma   90.00
#
_symmetry.space_group_name_H-M   'P 1'
#
loop_
_entity.id
_entity.type
_entity.pdbx_description
1 polymer ?
#
loop_
_entity_poly.entity_id
_entity_poly.type
_entity_poly.pdbx_seq_one_letter_code
_entity_poly.pdbx_strand_id
1 'polypeptide(L)'
;MDHRAPVQTVARLVGIVFLLVGIAGFVPGITTNLYDGLEFAGNEGNAELLGLFQISILHNIVHALFGVGILMAATPSGARTFLLGSGALYVVLFLMGIVGGGDWVPINDADNWLHLGLAAGLIGLGLITTRDRDGAVRAD
;
A
#
# COMPACT_ATOMS: atom_id res chain seq x y z
N MET A 1 12.13 -7.80 -26.72
CA MET A 1 12.05 -6.85 -25.60
C MET A 1 10.64 -6.87 -25.09
N ASP A 2 10.45 -7.16 -23.82
CA ASP A 2 9.12 -7.28 -23.19
C ASP A 2 8.55 -5.85 -23.00
N HIS A 3 7.73 -5.39 -23.93
CA HIS A 3 7.14 -4.04 -23.90
C HIS A 3 5.94 -4.01 -22.96
N ARG A 4 6.22 -4.08 -21.65
CA ARG A 4 5.17 -3.90 -20.63
C ARG A 4 4.65 -2.47 -20.66
N ALA A 5 3.33 -2.31 -20.54
CA ALA A 5 2.76 -0.99 -20.38
C ALA A 5 3.27 -0.33 -19.07
N PRO A 6 3.47 1.00 -19.04
CA PRO A 6 3.94 1.71 -17.85
C PRO A 6 3.15 1.37 -16.57
N VAL A 7 1.82 1.23 -16.69
CA VAL A 7 0.94 0.84 -15.58
C VAL A 7 1.32 -0.52 -14.97
N GLN A 8 1.76 -1.49 -15.78
CA GLN A 8 2.18 -2.81 -15.29
C GLN A 8 3.49 -2.73 -14.50
N THR A 9 4.44 -1.92 -14.97
CA THR A 9 5.70 -1.69 -14.27
C THR A 9 5.46 -1.03 -12.92
N VAL A 10 4.65 0.03 -12.90
CA VAL A 10 4.29 0.74 -11.67
C VAL A 10 3.60 -0.18 -10.67
N ALA A 11 2.56 -0.91 -11.10
CA ALA A 11 1.84 -1.82 -10.23
C ALA A 11 2.73 -2.92 -9.64
N ARG A 12 3.67 -3.44 -10.44
CA ARG A 12 4.65 -4.44 -9.98
C ARG A 12 5.57 -3.86 -8.92
N LEU A 13 6.13 -2.67 -9.14
CA LEU A 13 7.00 -2.00 -8.18
C LEU A 13 6.25 -1.71 -6.87
N VAL A 14 5.03 -1.21 -6.95
CA VAL A 14 4.17 -0.97 -5.79
C VAL A 14 3.91 -2.27 -5.03
N GLY A 15 3.55 -3.36 -5.71
CA GLY A 15 3.35 -4.66 -5.07
C GLY A 15 4.60 -5.19 -4.37
N ILE A 16 5.78 -5.01 -4.97
CA ILE A 16 7.06 -5.37 -4.35
C ILE A 16 7.30 -4.55 -3.09
N VAL A 17 7.08 -3.24 -3.14
CA VAL A 17 7.26 -2.36 -1.97
C VAL A 17 6.33 -2.78 -0.84
N PHE A 18 5.05 -3.03 -1.11
CA PHE A 18 4.10 -3.48 -0.09
C PHE A 18 4.50 -4.82 0.52
N LEU A 19 4.94 -5.78 -0.30
CA LEU A 19 5.42 -7.06 0.20
C LEU A 19 6.62 -6.87 1.14
N LEU A 20 7.59 -6.05 0.75
CA LEU A 20 8.78 -5.78 1.56
C LEU A 20 8.42 -5.06 2.86
N VAL A 21 7.49 -4.11 2.84
CA VAL A 21 6.98 -3.42 4.04
C VAL A 21 6.32 -4.41 5.00
N GLY A 22 5.47 -5.30 4.50
CA GLY A 22 4.85 -6.34 5.31
C GLY A 22 5.87 -7.28 5.96
N ILE A 23 6.92 -7.67 5.24
CA ILE A 23 8.02 -8.49 5.77
C ILE A 23 8.83 -7.69 6.80
N ALA A 24 9.17 -6.44 6.50
CA ALA A 24 9.97 -5.57 7.37
C ALA A 24 9.31 -5.35 8.74
N GLY A 25 7.98 -5.37 8.80
CA GLY A 25 7.23 -5.31 10.05
C GLY A 25 7.48 -6.47 11.02
N PHE A 26 8.11 -7.57 10.56
CA PHE A 26 8.52 -8.70 11.40
C PHE A 26 10.04 -8.78 11.63
N VAL A 27 10.81 -7.79 11.17
CA VAL A 27 12.26 -7.81 11.24
C VAL A 27 12.78 -7.01 12.45
N PRO A 28 13.47 -7.66 13.40
CA PRO A 28 14.09 -6.95 14.51
C PRO A 28 15.10 -5.90 14.01
N GLY A 29 15.08 -4.72 14.61
CA GLY A 29 15.94 -3.61 14.23
C GLY A 29 15.36 -2.70 13.13
N ILE A 30 14.46 -3.21 12.29
CA ILE A 30 13.62 -2.38 11.40
C ILE A 30 12.34 -1.97 12.13
N THR A 31 11.77 -2.89 12.89
CA THR A 31 10.62 -2.65 13.76
C THR A 31 11.08 -2.53 15.22
N THR A 32 10.70 -1.44 15.87
CA THR A 32 10.92 -1.22 17.29
C THR A 32 9.87 -1.95 18.12
N ASN A 33 10.19 -2.31 19.35
CA ASN A 33 9.32 -3.02 20.29
C ASN A 33 8.67 -4.30 19.71
N LEU A 34 9.36 -4.98 18.79
CA LEU A 34 8.82 -6.12 18.05
C LEU A 34 8.31 -7.24 18.96
N TYR A 35 9.06 -7.59 20.01
CA TYR A 35 8.75 -8.76 20.84
C TYR A 35 7.73 -8.46 21.95
N ASP A 36 7.72 -7.23 22.45
CA ASP A 36 6.91 -6.84 23.61
C ASP A 36 5.72 -5.95 23.23
N GLY A 37 5.72 -5.41 22.01
CA GLY A 37 4.74 -4.42 21.58
C GLY A 37 3.94 -4.79 20.34
N LEU A 38 4.27 -5.90 19.66
CA LEU A 38 3.55 -6.32 18.46
C LEU A 38 2.30 -7.14 18.83
N GLU A 39 1.16 -6.49 18.83
CA GLU A 39 -0.14 -7.11 19.02
C GLU A 39 -0.68 -7.76 17.74
N PHE A 40 -1.64 -8.68 17.89
CA PHE A 40 -2.24 -9.34 16.73
C PHE A 40 -2.98 -8.33 15.82
N ALA A 41 -3.77 -7.45 16.41
CA ALA A 41 -4.53 -6.41 15.70
C ALA A 41 -4.79 -5.25 16.66
N GLY A 42 -5.29 -4.13 16.13
CA GLY A 42 -5.66 -2.98 16.94
C GLY A 42 -4.52 -1.98 17.12
N ASN A 43 -4.80 -0.97 17.91
CA ASN A 43 -3.92 0.18 18.17
C ASN A 43 -3.32 0.21 19.58
N GLU A 44 -3.53 -0.85 20.37
CA GLU A 44 -3.00 -0.95 21.75
C GLU A 44 -1.51 -1.30 21.79
N GLY A 45 -1.00 -1.91 20.71
CA GLY A 45 0.41 -2.22 20.58
C GLY A 45 1.28 -0.98 20.39
N ASN A 46 2.57 -1.10 20.73
CA ASN A 46 3.55 -0.04 20.54
C ASN A 46 4.71 -0.44 19.62
N ALA A 47 4.52 -1.49 18.82
CA ALA A 47 5.46 -1.84 17.78
C ALA A 47 5.35 -0.84 16.62
N GLU A 48 6.49 -0.31 16.18
CA GLU A 48 6.55 0.69 15.13
C GLU A 48 7.58 0.31 14.06
N LEU A 49 7.15 0.27 12.82
CA LEU A 49 8.03 0.14 11.66
C LEU A 49 8.83 1.42 11.51
N LEU A 50 10.15 1.31 11.44
CA LEU A 50 11.10 2.42 11.39
C LEU A 50 10.98 3.40 12.59
N GLY A 51 10.34 3.00 13.68
CA GLY A 51 10.07 3.87 14.82
C GLY A 51 9.11 5.02 14.53
N LEU A 52 8.25 4.89 13.52
CA LEU A 52 7.33 5.92 13.05
C LEU A 52 5.91 5.42 12.83
N PHE A 53 5.76 4.26 12.19
CA PHE A 53 4.46 3.74 11.74
C PHE A 53 4.02 2.63 12.67
N GLN A 54 2.88 2.83 13.32
CA GLN A 54 2.31 1.82 14.21
C GLN A 54 1.86 0.60 13.41
N ILE A 55 2.23 -0.58 13.85
CA ILE A 55 1.92 -1.83 13.15
C ILE A 55 1.34 -2.89 14.09
N SER A 56 0.66 -3.85 13.49
CA SER A 56 0.22 -5.10 14.11
C SER A 56 0.55 -6.29 13.22
N ILE A 57 0.42 -7.50 13.75
CA ILE A 57 0.61 -8.73 12.96
C ILE A 57 -0.33 -8.74 11.75
N LEU A 58 -1.61 -8.41 11.98
CA LEU A 58 -2.62 -8.35 10.92
C LEU A 58 -2.27 -7.28 9.86
N HIS A 59 -1.81 -6.10 10.30
CA HIS A 59 -1.35 -5.04 9.40
C HIS A 59 -0.22 -5.55 8.49
N ASN A 60 0.81 -6.18 9.06
CA ASN A 60 1.93 -6.72 8.30
C ASN A 60 1.50 -7.80 7.31
N ILE A 61 0.58 -8.71 7.70
CA ILE A 61 0.02 -9.73 6.83
C ILE A 61 -0.75 -9.08 5.67
N VAL A 62 -1.59 -8.09 5.93
CA VAL A 62 -2.33 -7.37 4.89
C VAL A 62 -1.37 -6.69 3.91
N HIS A 63 -0.32 -6.03 4.40
CA HIS A 63 0.72 -5.44 3.55
C HIS A 63 1.42 -6.50 2.68
N ALA A 64 1.76 -7.65 3.25
CA ALA A 64 2.34 -8.75 2.46
C ALA A 64 1.37 -9.27 1.39
N LEU A 65 0.07 -9.36 1.69
CA LEU A 65 -0.97 -9.76 0.73
C LEU A 65 -1.13 -8.73 -0.41
N PHE A 66 -0.86 -7.46 -0.19
CA PHE A 66 -0.80 -6.46 -1.26
C PHE A 66 0.33 -6.73 -2.27
N GLY A 67 1.27 -7.60 -1.96
CA GLY A 67 2.18 -8.19 -2.94
C GLY A 67 1.47 -8.87 -4.12
N VAL A 68 0.17 -9.18 -4.01
CA VAL A 68 -0.69 -9.63 -5.13
C VAL A 68 -0.64 -8.67 -6.32
N GLY A 69 -0.30 -7.39 -6.11
CA GLY A 69 -0.06 -6.43 -7.18
C GLY A 69 0.98 -6.89 -8.20
N ILE A 70 1.96 -7.71 -7.79
CA ILE A 70 2.95 -8.32 -8.68
C ILE A 70 2.26 -9.24 -9.70
N LEU A 71 1.28 -10.02 -9.24
CA LEU A 71 0.49 -10.94 -10.08
C LEU A 71 -0.52 -10.16 -10.94
N MET A 72 -1.21 -9.20 -10.35
CA MET A 72 -2.18 -8.36 -11.07
C MET A 72 -1.51 -7.52 -12.17
N ALA A 73 -0.22 -7.20 -12.01
CA ALA A 73 0.58 -6.52 -13.02
C ALA A 73 0.88 -7.37 -14.27
N ALA A 74 0.42 -8.62 -14.34
CA ALA A 74 0.52 -9.46 -15.54
C ALA A 74 -0.28 -8.87 -16.72
N THR A 75 -1.38 -8.15 -16.43
CA THR A 75 -2.21 -7.47 -17.44
C THR A 75 -2.34 -5.97 -17.14
N PRO A 76 -2.49 -5.11 -18.16
CA PRO A 76 -2.71 -3.68 -17.95
C PRO A 76 -3.98 -3.37 -17.16
N SER A 77 -5.06 -4.12 -17.39
CA SER A 77 -6.32 -3.95 -16.64
C SER A 77 -6.17 -4.36 -15.16
N GLY A 78 -5.50 -5.49 -14.89
CA GLY A 78 -5.19 -5.92 -13.54
C GLY A 78 -4.31 -4.93 -12.80
N ALA A 79 -3.27 -4.42 -13.45
CA ALA A 79 -2.40 -3.40 -12.90
C ALA A 79 -3.17 -2.12 -12.52
N ARG A 80 -4.04 -1.64 -13.42
CA ARG A 80 -4.90 -0.48 -13.16
C ARG A 80 -5.85 -0.72 -12.00
N THR A 81 -6.52 -1.87 -12.00
CA THR A 81 -7.45 -2.25 -10.91
C THR A 81 -6.73 -2.28 -9.57
N PHE A 82 -5.53 -2.86 -9.52
CA PHE A 82 -4.72 -2.88 -8.31
C PHE A 82 -4.38 -1.47 -7.81
N LEU A 83 -3.85 -0.59 -8.67
CA LEU A 83 -3.46 0.76 -8.29
C LEU A 83 -4.67 1.59 -7.82
N LEU A 84 -5.74 1.62 -8.59
CA LEU A 84 -6.93 2.41 -8.24
C LEU A 84 -7.68 1.84 -7.03
N GLY A 85 -7.80 0.51 -6.95
CA GLY A 85 -8.45 -0.16 -5.81
C GLY A 85 -7.68 0.02 -4.51
N SER A 86 -6.35 -0.12 -4.56
CA SER A 86 -5.49 0.16 -3.40
C SER A 86 -5.56 1.63 -2.99
N GLY A 87 -5.51 2.55 -3.95
CA GLY A 87 -5.63 3.97 -3.67
C GLY A 87 -6.98 4.33 -3.02
N ALA A 88 -8.09 3.75 -3.51
CA ALA A 88 -9.40 3.94 -2.90
C ALA A 88 -9.47 3.40 -1.47
N LEU A 89 -8.84 2.23 -1.20
CA LEU A 89 -8.74 1.70 0.15
C LEU A 89 -7.97 2.65 1.07
N TYR A 90 -6.86 3.24 0.59
CA TYR A 90 -6.10 4.21 1.39
C TYR A 90 -6.86 5.51 1.66
N VAL A 91 -7.77 5.93 0.77
CA VAL A 91 -8.71 7.02 1.08
C VAL A 91 -9.58 6.66 2.28
N VAL A 92 -10.12 5.43 2.30
CA VAL A 92 -10.95 4.96 3.42
C VAL A 92 -10.15 4.91 4.71
N LEU A 93 -8.93 4.37 4.69
CA LEU A 93 -8.05 4.30 5.87
C LEU A 93 -7.69 5.70 6.39
N PHE A 94 -7.39 6.65 5.50
CA PHE A 94 -7.13 8.04 5.87
C PHE A 94 -8.34 8.68 6.55
N LEU A 95 -9.55 8.50 5.99
CA LEU A 95 -10.78 9.02 6.60
C LEU A 95 -11.05 8.38 7.97
N MET A 96 -10.82 7.07 8.11
CA MET A 96 -10.92 6.39 9.41
C MET A 96 -9.96 6.99 10.43
N GLY A 97 -8.72 7.29 10.04
CA GLY A 97 -7.74 7.94 10.91
C GLY A 97 -8.18 9.33 11.38
N ILE A 98 -8.86 10.10 10.52
CA ILE A 98 -9.39 11.44 10.89
C ILE A 98 -10.55 11.35 11.88
N VAL A 99 -11.49 10.44 11.66
CA VAL A 99 -12.71 10.35 12.49
C VAL A 99 -12.51 9.53 13.76
N GLY A 100 -11.30 9.02 14.02
CA GLY A 100 -11.04 8.15 15.17
C GLY A 100 -11.71 6.78 15.04
N GLY A 101 -11.85 6.29 13.82
CA GLY A 101 -12.67 5.13 13.47
C GLY A 101 -12.00 3.78 13.65
N GLY A 102 -11.41 3.49 14.80
CA GLY A 102 -11.17 2.10 15.03
C GLY A 102 -10.01 1.72 15.92
N ASP A 103 -10.35 1.25 17.09
CA ASP A 103 -9.40 0.61 18.00
C ASP A 103 -8.81 -0.70 17.42
N TRP A 104 -9.31 -1.16 16.27
CA TRP A 104 -8.90 -2.42 15.64
C TRP A 104 -7.86 -2.26 14.52
N VAL A 105 -7.61 -1.04 14.05
CA VAL A 105 -6.57 -0.75 13.04
C VAL A 105 -5.48 0.11 13.67
N PRO A 106 -4.21 -0.30 13.59
CA PRO A 106 -3.11 0.54 14.07
C PRO A 106 -2.95 1.73 13.11
N ILE A 107 -3.36 2.90 13.54
CA ILE A 107 -3.22 4.14 12.77
C ILE A 107 -2.80 5.25 13.74
N ASN A 108 -1.54 5.65 13.67
CA ASN A 108 -1.06 6.86 14.31
C ASN A 108 -1.06 8.06 13.34
N ASP A 109 -0.63 9.23 13.78
CA ASP A 109 -0.60 10.43 12.92
C ASP A 109 0.32 10.26 11.70
N ALA A 110 1.46 9.59 11.86
CA ALA A 110 2.39 9.31 10.76
C ALA A 110 1.76 8.37 9.73
N ASP A 111 1.07 7.31 10.18
CA ASP A 111 0.32 6.41 9.31
C ASP A 111 -0.74 7.15 8.53
N ASN A 112 -1.45 8.07 9.17
CA ASN A 112 -2.54 8.79 8.54
C ASN A 112 -2.03 9.68 7.39
N TRP A 113 -0.93 10.39 7.58
CA TRP A 113 -0.30 11.16 6.50
C TRP A 113 0.25 10.27 5.39
N LEU A 114 0.82 9.10 5.75
CA LEU A 114 1.26 8.11 4.77
C LEU A 114 0.08 7.58 3.94
N HIS A 115 -1.05 7.27 4.56
CA HIS A 115 -2.26 6.82 3.87
C HIS A 115 -2.77 7.86 2.88
N LEU A 116 -2.76 9.15 3.24
CA LEU A 116 -3.11 10.23 2.30
C LEU A 116 -2.15 10.27 1.10
N GLY A 117 -0.85 10.19 1.34
CA GLY A 117 0.17 10.18 0.29
C GLY A 117 0.03 8.97 -0.64
N LEU A 118 -0.22 7.78 -0.08
CA LEU A 118 -0.46 6.55 -0.84
C LEU A 118 -1.76 6.63 -1.65
N ALA A 119 -2.84 7.14 -1.06
CA ALA A 119 -4.11 7.35 -1.77
C ALA A 119 -3.90 8.23 -3.01
N ALA A 120 -3.32 9.41 -2.84
CA ALA A 120 -3.07 10.35 -3.94
C ALA A 120 -2.09 9.76 -4.98
N GLY A 121 -0.99 9.15 -4.53
CA GLY A 121 0.03 8.58 -5.39
C GLY A 121 -0.48 7.41 -6.22
N LEU A 122 -1.16 6.44 -5.61
CA LEU A 122 -1.66 5.24 -6.30
C LEU A 122 -2.77 5.59 -7.30
N ILE A 123 -3.72 6.46 -6.92
CA ILE A 123 -4.76 6.94 -7.83
C ILE A 123 -4.13 7.73 -8.98
N GLY A 124 -3.24 8.67 -8.68
CA GLY A 124 -2.56 9.50 -9.67
C GLY A 124 -1.78 8.63 -10.67
N LEU A 125 -0.95 7.70 -10.20
CA LEU A 125 -0.20 6.77 -11.04
C LEU A 125 -1.12 5.88 -11.89
N GLY A 126 -2.21 5.36 -11.29
CA GLY A 126 -3.20 4.55 -11.99
C GLY A 126 -3.89 5.30 -13.12
N LEU A 127 -4.14 6.60 -12.96
CA LEU A 127 -4.79 7.44 -13.97
C LEU A 127 -3.82 7.91 -15.06
N ILE A 128 -2.61 8.36 -14.68
CA ILE A 128 -1.63 8.91 -15.63
C ILE A 128 -1.10 7.81 -16.54
N THR A 129 -0.71 6.67 -15.99
CA THR A 129 -0.11 5.57 -16.75
C THR A 129 -1.08 4.82 -17.66
N THR A 130 -2.38 5.12 -17.59
CA THR A 130 -3.39 4.60 -18.53
C THR A 130 -3.71 5.55 -19.66
N ARG A 131 -3.53 6.87 -19.48
CA ARG A 131 -3.81 7.88 -20.51
C ARG A 131 -2.92 7.77 -21.75
N ASP A 132 -1.69 7.35 -21.56
CA ASP A 132 -0.73 7.24 -22.68
C ASP A 132 -1.15 6.21 -23.74
N ARG A 133 -2.01 5.27 -23.41
CA ARG A 133 -2.55 4.29 -24.37
C ARG A 133 -3.71 4.80 -25.18
N ASP A 134 -4.60 5.58 -24.57
CA ASP A 134 -5.79 6.11 -25.25
C ASP A 134 -5.41 7.22 -26.25
N GLY A 135 -4.29 7.92 -25.99
CA GLY A 135 -3.72 8.91 -26.90
C GLY A 135 -3.07 8.28 -28.13
N ALA A 136 -2.39 7.14 -27.98
CA ALA A 136 -1.73 6.45 -29.09
C ALA A 136 -2.71 5.78 -30.06
N VAL A 137 -3.85 5.27 -29.56
CA VAL A 137 -4.90 4.61 -30.36
C VAL A 137 -5.72 5.62 -31.19
N ARG A 138 -5.75 6.90 -30.80
CA ARG A 138 -6.50 7.96 -31.51
C ARG A 138 -5.66 8.73 -32.57
N ALA A 139 -4.39 8.42 -32.67
CA ALA A 139 -3.49 9.09 -33.61
C ALA A 139 -3.29 8.32 -34.94
N ASP A 140 -3.88 7.12 -35.10
CA ASP A 140 -3.93 6.30 -36.32
C ASP A 140 -5.33 6.37 -36.95
#